data_cc4cb57e299f525089486fac283b5de3
#
_entry.id   cc4cb57e299f525089486fac283b5de3
#
_cell.length_a   1.000
_cell.length_b   1.000
_cell.length_c   1.000
_cell.angle_alpha   90.00
_cell.angle_beta   90.00
_cell.angle_gamma   90.00
#
_symmetry.space_group_name_H-M   'P 1'
#
loop_
_entity.id
_entity.type
_entity.pdbx_description
1 polymer ?
#
loop_
_entity_poly.entity_id
_entity_poly.type
_entity_poly.pdbx_seq_one_letter_code
_entity_poly.pdbx_strand_id
1 'polypeptide(L)'
;SLPYGVQKRVEIGRALALNPEVLLLDEPAAGMNNEETEDIARFIIDIHEEMGKTIILVDHDMNMVMDIAEDVVVMDFGQKLFDGSPKDAIRDKNVIEAYLGVSTET
;
A
#
# COMPACT_ATOMS: atom_id res chain seq x y z
N SER A 1 -11.45 -13.37 -20.74
CA SER A 1 -10.98 -13.21 -19.38
C SER A 1 -10.91 -11.73 -18.99
N LEU A 2 -11.02 -11.44 -17.73
CA LEU A 2 -10.99 -10.07 -17.21
C LEU A 2 -9.56 -9.54 -17.12
N PRO A 3 -9.35 -8.25 -17.33
CA PRO A 3 -8.05 -7.64 -17.04
C PRO A 3 -7.67 -7.87 -15.59
N TYR A 4 -6.37 -7.93 -15.34
CA TYR A 4 -5.86 -8.26 -14.00
C TYR A 4 -6.36 -7.30 -12.91
N GLY A 5 -6.37 -6.01 -13.19
CA GLY A 5 -6.86 -5.01 -12.22
C GLY A 5 -8.32 -5.21 -11.85
N VAL A 6 -9.14 -5.63 -12.82
CA VAL A 6 -10.55 -5.93 -12.58
C VAL A 6 -10.68 -7.19 -11.73
N GLN A 7 -9.88 -8.21 -12.03
CA GLN A 7 -9.85 -9.44 -11.22
C GLN A 7 -9.52 -9.12 -9.76
N LYS A 8 -8.56 -8.25 -9.54
CA LYS A 8 -8.15 -7.87 -8.19
C LYS A 8 -9.27 -7.15 -7.45
N ARG A 9 -9.98 -6.25 -8.12
CA ARG A 9 -11.13 -5.58 -7.51
C ARG A 9 -12.24 -6.54 -7.15
N VAL A 10 -12.45 -7.58 -7.97
CA VAL A 10 -13.44 -8.61 -7.67
C VAL A 10 -13.03 -9.40 -6.42
N GLU A 11 -11.75 -9.76 -6.28
CA GLU A 11 -11.26 -10.43 -5.08
C GLU A 11 -11.51 -9.60 -3.83
N ILE A 12 -11.17 -8.32 -3.89
CA ILE A 12 -11.38 -7.42 -2.76
C ILE A 12 -12.88 -7.28 -2.46
N GLY A 13 -13.69 -7.18 -3.51
CA GLY A 13 -15.15 -7.12 -3.37
C GLY A 13 -15.73 -8.34 -2.66
N ARG A 14 -15.19 -9.52 -2.94
CA ARG A 14 -15.62 -10.75 -2.26
C ARG A 14 -15.29 -10.69 -0.77
N ALA A 15 -14.10 -10.20 -0.44
CA ALA A 15 -13.73 -10.03 0.96
C ALA A 15 -14.65 -9.03 1.66
N LEU A 16 -15.00 -7.94 0.98
CA LEU A 16 -15.90 -6.92 1.53
C LEU A 16 -17.32 -7.44 1.74
N ALA A 17 -17.74 -8.44 0.96
CA ALA A 17 -19.08 -9.02 1.10
C ALA A 17 -19.28 -9.69 2.47
N LEU A 18 -18.19 -10.05 3.14
CA LEU A 18 -18.23 -10.60 4.48
C LEU A 18 -18.39 -9.51 5.55
N ASN A 19 -18.44 -8.26 5.13
CA ASN A 19 -18.56 -7.09 5.98
C ASN A 19 -17.52 -7.03 7.11
N PRO A 20 -16.23 -7.13 6.80
CA PRO A 20 -15.18 -7.09 7.81
C PRO A 20 -15.01 -5.66 8.36
N GLU A 21 -14.52 -5.55 9.58
CA GLU A 21 -14.12 -4.27 10.13
C GLU A 21 -12.71 -3.92 9.69
N VAL A 22 -11.87 -4.93 9.54
CA VAL A 22 -10.48 -4.78 9.11
C VAL A 22 -10.25 -5.60 7.84
N LEU A 23 -9.73 -4.97 6.83
CA LEU A 23 -9.39 -5.61 5.56
C LEU A 23 -7.87 -5.63 5.42
N LEU A 24 -7.31 -6.82 5.27
CA LEU A 24 -5.87 -6.99 5.09
C LEU A 24 -5.58 -7.25 3.62
N LEU A 25 -4.79 -6.38 3.01
CA LEU A 25 -4.42 -6.48 1.60
C LEU A 25 -2.91 -6.69 1.49
N ASP A 26 -2.53 -7.83 0.93
CA ASP A 26 -1.12 -8.20 0.76
C ASP A 26 -0.74 -8.05 -0.70
N GLU A 27 0.13 -7.09 -0.97
CA GLU A 27 0.63 -6.75 -2.30
C GLU A 27 -0.47 -6.63 -3.36
N PRO A 28 -1.47 -5.79 -3.12
CA PRO A 28 -2.62 -5.72 -4.03
C PRO A 28 -2.27 -5.19 -5.42
N ALA A 29 -1.16 -4.48 -5.57
CA ALA A 29 -0.73 -3.93 -6.85
C ALA A 29 0.32 -4.79 -7.56
N ALA A 30 0.63 -5.98 -7.03
CA ALA A 30 1.65 -6.84 -7.63
C ALA A 30 1.32 -7.18 -9.08
N GLY A 31 2.30 -6.98 -9.97
CA GLY A 31 2.13 -7.28 -11.39
C GLY A 31 1.35 -6.24 -12.19
N MET A 32 0.98 -5.14 -11.58
CA MET A 32 0.23 -4.08 -12.26
C MET A 32 1.14 -3.01 -12.86
N ASN A 33 0.68 -2.41 -13.97
CA ASN A 33 1.36 -1.22 -14.51
C ASN A 33 0.94 0.01 -13.70
N ASN A 34 1.49 1.18 -14.03
CA ASN A 34 1.24 2.40 -13.26
C ASN A 34 -0.23 2.79 -13.24
N GLU A 35 -0.90 2.69 -14.38
CA GLU A 35 -2.32 3.05 -14.47
C GLU A 35 -3.19 2.13 -13.62
N GLU A 36 -2.93 0.82 -13.70
CA GLU A 36 -3.67 -0.15 -12.88
C GLU A 36 -3.39 0.05 -11.39
N THR A 37 -2.15 0.38 -11.05
CA THR A 37 -1.79 0.65 -9.65
C THR A 37 -2.53 1.88 -9.12
N GLU A 38 -2.64 2.93 -9.91
CA GLU A 38 -3.41 4.11 -9.52
C GLU A 38 -4.88 3.79 -9.32
N ASP A 39 -5.45 2.96 -10.19
CA ASP A 39 -6.84 2.56 -10.08
C ASP A 39 -7.12 1.74 -8.82
N ILE A 40 -6.25 0.78 -8.51
CA ILE A 40 -6.42 -0.02 -7.30
C ILE A 40 -6.21 0.82 -6.04
N ALA A 41 -5.27 1.75 -6.07
CA ALA A 41 -5.03 2.66 -4.96
C ALA A 41 -6.26 3.51 -4.67
N ARG A 42 -6.89 4.04 -5.70
CA ARG A 42 -8.12 4.82 -5.57
C ARG A 42 -9.26 3.98 -5.00
N PHE A 43 -9.37 2.74 -5.47
CA PHE A 43 -10.37 1.81 -4.99
C PHE A 43 -10.20 1.54 -3.48
N ILE A 44 -8.96 1.37 -3.04
CA ILE A 44 -8.64 1.16 -1.63
C ILE A 44 -9.03 2.38 -0.80
N ILE A 45 -8.70 3.57 -1.27
CA ILE A 45 -9.09 4.81 -0.59
C ILE A 45 -10.60 4.91 -0.47
N ASP A 46 -11.32 4.60 -1.54
CA ASP A 46 -12.78 4.67 -1.54
C ASP A 46 -13.40 3.71 -0.52
N ILE A 47 -12.87 2.51 -0.42
CA ILE A 47 -13.32 1.54 0.59
C ILE A 47 -13.15 2.11 1.99
N HIS A 48 -12.01 2.70 2.26
CA HIS A 48 -11.73 3.28 3.57
C HIS A 48 -12.65 4.47 3.86
N GLU A 49 -12.73 5.41 2.94
CA GLU A 49 -13.46 6.64 3.16
C GLU A 49 -14.98 6.48 3.09
N GLU A 50 -15.47 5.71 2.14
CA GLU A 50 -16.90 5.59 1.91
C GLU A 50 -17.56 4.48 2.71
N MET A 51 -16.83 3.40 2.98
CA MET A 51 -17.37 2.26 3.71
C MET A 51 -16.90 2.19 5.17
N GLY A 52 -16.00 3.07 5.56
CA GLY A 52 -15.51 3.14 6.93
C GLY A 52 -14.68 1.95 7.38
N LYS A 53 -14.06 1.25 6.45
CA LYS A 53 -13.25 0.07 6.78
C LYS A 53 -11.84 0.48 7.16
N THR A 54 -11.29 -0.21 8.15
CA THR A 54 -9.87 -0.10 8.47
C THR A 54 -9.11 -1.01 7.51
N ILE A 55 -8.07 -0.49 6.89
CA ILE A 55 -7.29 -1.25 5.91
C ILE A 55 -5.85 -1.35 6.35
N ILE A 56 -5.31 -2.56 6.34
CA ILE A 56 -3.89 -2.80 6.53
C ILE A 56 -3.35 -3.23 5.18
N LEU A 57 -2.41 -2.47 4.66
CA LEU A 57 -1.83 -2.67 3.36
C LEU A 57 -0.38 -3.08 3.49
N VAL A 58 -0.01 -4.21 2.91
CA VAL A 58 1.38 -4.65 2.85
C VAL A 58 1.82 -4.61 1.40
N ASP A 59 2.78 -3.77 1.09
CA ASP A 59 3.27 -3.64 -0.27
C ASP A 59 4.69 -3.08 -0.29
N HIS A 60 5.43 -3.40 -1.32
CA HIS A 60 6.77 -2.85 -1.54
C HIS A 60 6.77 -1.73 -2.59
N ASP A 61 5.62 -1.39 -3.12
CA ASP A 61 5.48 -0.22 -4.00
C ASP A 61 5.39 1.02 -3.12
N MET A 62 6.56 1.60 -2.86
CA MET A 62 6.67 2.72 -1.93
C MET A 62 5.88 3.93 -2.38
N ASN A 63 5.82 4.20 -3.68
CA ASN A 63 5.08 5.35 -4.17
C ASN A 63 3.59 5.23 -3.85
N MET A 64 3.02 4.05 -4.10
CA MET A 64 1.62 3.82 -3.79
C MET A 64 1.36 3.90 -2.29
N VAL A 65 2.17 3.23 -1.49
CA VAL A 65 1.99 3.23 -0.04
C VAL A 65 2.06 4.64 0.53
N MET A 66 3.07 5.42 0.11
CA MET A 66 3.25 6.79 0.60
C MET A 66 2.11 7.72 0.18
N ASP A 67 1.49 7.44 -0.97
CA ASP A 67 0.37 8.25 -1.46
C ASP A 67 -0.92 8.03 -0.68
N ILE A 68 -1.18 6.81 -0.23
CA ILE A 68 -2.51 6.48 0.30
C ILE A 68 -2.54 6.15 1.79
N ALA A 69 -1.42 5.79 2.39
CA ALA A 69 -1.40 5.40 3.80
C ALA A 69 -1.46 6.61 4.72
N GLU A 70 -2.15 6.45 5.84
CA GLU A 70 -2.19 7.46 6.90
C GLU A 70 -1.01 7.28 7.84
N ASP A 71 -0.69 6.03 8.14
CA ASP A 71 0.45 5.66 8.97
C ASP A 71 1.23 4.55 8.28
N VAL A 72 2.54 4.57 8.43
CA VAL A 72 3.44 3.64 7.76
C VAL A 72 4.37 2.98 8.77
N VAL A 73 4.52 1.68 8.63
CA VAL A 73 5.57 0.93 9.33
C VAL A 73 6.48 0.35 8.26
N VAL A 74 7.76 0.69 8.31
CA VAL A 74 8.73 0.20 7.32
C VAL A 74 9.58 -0.88 7.96
N MET A 75 9.64 -2.03 7.27
CA MET A 75 10.37 -3.20 7.74
C MET A 75 11.48 -3.56 6.77
N ASP A 76 12.58 -4.06 7.30
CA ASP A 76 13.69 -4.55 6.50
C ASP A 76 14.36 -5.69 7.26
N PHE A 77 14.50 -6.84 6.61
CA PHE A 77 15.09 -8.03 7.23
C PHE A 77 14.50 -8.35 8.61
N GLY A 78 13.17 -8.24 8.71
CA GLY A 78 12.49 -8.55 9.95
C GLY A 78 12.59 -7.49 11.03
N GLN A 79 13.22 -6.37 10.75
CA GLN A 79 13.39 -5.29 11.72
C GLN A 79 12.58 -4.06 11.32
N LYS A 80 12.00 -3.41 12.32
CA LYS A 80 11.27 -2.16 12.08
C LYS A 80 12.27 -1.02 11.96
N LEU A 81 12.29 -0.37 10.80
CA LEU A 81 13.15 0.77 10.54
C LEU A 81 12.47 2.10 10.87
N PHE A 82 11.17 2.16 10.74
CA PHE A 82 10.44 3.40 10.85
C PHE A 82 8.97 3.14 11.19
N ASP A 83 8.37 4.07 11.92
CA ASP A 83 6.96 4.00 12.28
C ASP A 83 6.47 5.45 12.41
N GLY A 84 5.55 5.85 11.55
CA GLY A 84 5.03 7.21 11.57
C GLY A 84 4.30 7.58 10.28
N SER A 85 4.26 8.88 9.98
CA SER A 85 3.57 9.37 8.79
C SER A 85 4.35 9.10 7.51
N PRO A 86 3.65 8.98 6.37
CA PRO A 86 4.34 8.88 5.07
C PRO A 86 5.27 10.06 4.81
N LYS A 87 4.87 11.25 5.21
CA LYS A 87 5.66 12.45 5.02
C LYS A 87 7.01 12.36 5.73
N ASP A 88 7.02 11.81 6.93
CA ASP A 88 8.25 11.63 7.69
C ASP A 88 9.04 10.42 7.18
N ALA A 89 8.34 9.38 6.71
CA ALA A 89 8.99 8.19 6.17
C ALA A 89 9.91 8.51 4.99
N ILE A 90 9.46 9.34 4.07
CA ILE A 90 10.25 9.67 2.87
C ILE A 90 11.49 10.51 3.20
N ARG A 91 11.57 11.05 4.40
CA ARG A 91 12.73 11.82 4.88
C ARG A 91 13.64 11.01 5.77
N ASP A 92 13.20 9.85 6.22
CA ASP A 92 13.97 9.02 7.12
C ASP A 92 15.17 8.40 6.40
N LYS A 93 16.34 8.57 6.98
CA LYS A 93 17.58 8.09 6.40
C LYS A 93 17.59 6.59 6.15
N ASN A 94 17.11 5.82 7.12
CA ASN A 94 17.10 4.36 7.01
C ASN A 94 16.12 3.89 5.93
N VAL A 95 15.00 4.55 5.80
CA VAL A 95 14.00 4.26 4.77
C VAL A 95 14.59 4.55 3.39
N ILE A 96 15.24 5.70 3.24
CA ILE A 96 15.85 6.10 1.97
C ILE A 96 16.90 5.07 1.55
N GLU A 97 17.75 4.65 2.46
CA GLU A 97 18.80 3.67 2.16
C GLU A 97 18.23 2.31 1.80
N ALA A 98 17.17 1.87 2.49
CA ALA A 98 16.64 0.52 2.30
C ALA A 98 15.75 0.39 1.06
N TYR A 99 14.97 1.39 0.75
CA TYR A 99 13.87 1.25 -0.22
C TYR A 99 13.88 2.24 -1.37
N LEU A 100 14.36 3.45 -1.15
CA LEU A 100 14.29 4.47 -2.19
C LEU A 100 15.51 4.48 -3.09
N GLY A 101 16.50 3.66 -2.76
CA GLY A 101 17.65 3.44 -3.62
C GLY A 101 18.55 4.65 -3.83
N VAL A 102 18.38 5.67 -3.01
CA VAL A 102 19.22 6.86 -3.12
C VAL A 102 20.41 6.69 -2.23
N SER A 103 21.59 6.72 -2.81
CA SER A 103 22.82 6.68 -2.04
C SER A 103 23.02 7.99 -1.29
N THR A 104 23.26 7.89 -0.02
CA THR A 104 23.58 9.06 0.79
C THR A 104 25.08 9.30 0.85
N GLU A 105 25.81 8.53 0.08
CA GLU A 105 27.26 8.58 0.03
C GLU A 105 27.75 9.51 -1.03
N THR A 106 27.52 10.62 -1.08
CA THR A 106 28.14 11.48 -2.10
C THR A 106 28.74 12.74 -1.45
#